data_878b97f68a18399cdfa62ff388e17dc3
#
_entry.id   878b97f68a18399cdfa62ff388e17dc3
#
_cell.length_a   1.000
_cell.length_b   1.000
_cell.length_c   1.000
_cell.angle_alpha   90.00
_cell.angle_beta   90.00
_cell.angle_gamma   90.00
#
_symmetry.space_group_name_H-M   'P 1'
#
loop_
_entity.id
_entity.type
_entity.pdbx_description
1 polymer ?
#
loop_
_entity_poly.entity_id
_entity_poly.type
_entity_poly.pdbx_seq_one_letter_code
_entity_poly.pdbx_strand_id
1 'polypeptide(L)'
;MTGLDPLPLSGRQPRAVRSALAVLEEVVAAGPGVTAKEISAALKLPQATTYRLLNLLVGEEYLVRLPDLRGFALGRRAARLALPVVTTPPTAARAVVEHLRGLVRWGVHLASFTTGQVALVDPDPDHPPAEPTLIARYPHASALGKLLLADQPDWRAVSRDLRRFTEHTVVDAVALDRQLTAVAATGLARQCGELRPDRGCLAVPVRGPGTGALVAGLALAGPPDRVAEPNEELVALLREHAERLSPLLA
;
A
#
# COMPACT_ATOMS: atom_id res chain seq x y z
N MET A 1 -4.39 33.96 8.24
CA MET A 1 -3.58 34.20 7.03
C MET A 1 -2.17 34.41 7.50
N THR A 2 -1.32 33.43 7.43
CA THR A 2 0.15 33.61 7.38
C THR A 2 0.69 32.34 6.74
N GLY A 3 0.90 32.43 5.42
CA GLY A 3 1.57 31.39 4.66
C GLY A 3 3.02 31.31 5.12
N LEU A 4 3.47 30.15 5.53
CA LEU A 4 4.89 29.83 5.66
C LEU A 4 5.43 29.60 4.25
N ASP A 5 6.03 30.63 3.66
CA ASP A 5 6.88 30.48 2.48
C ASP A 5 8.02 29.50 2.81
N PRO A 6 8.28 28.51 1.95
CA PRO A 6 9.42 27.63 2.15
C PRO A 6 10.71 28.45 2.04
N LEU A 7 11.50 28.44 3.11
CA LEU A 7 12.82 29.07 3.15
C LEU A 7 13.66 28.61 1.95
N PRO A 8 14.26 29.53 1.18
CA PRO A 8 15.18 29.17 0.11
C PRO A 8 16.43 28.53 0.73
N LEU A 9 16.59 27.21 0.54
CA LEU A 9 17.80 26.47 0.90
C LEU A 9 18.95 26.88 -0.06
N SER A 10 19.46 28.08 0.08
CA SER A 10 20.69 28.53 -0.58
C SER A 10 21.92 28.06 0.20
N GLY A 11 22.04 26.76 0.39
CA GLY A 11 23.23 26.08 0.86
C GLY A 11 23.68 25.09 -0.20
N ARG A 12 24.97 25.06 -0.53
CA ARG A 12 25.58 24.09 -1.43
C ARG A 12 25.24 22.68 -0.92
N GLN A 13 24.14 22.11 -1.43
CA GLN A 13 23.69 20.77 -1.00
C GLN A 13 24.85 19.79 -1.19
N PRO A 14 25.23 19.01 -0.16
CA PRO A 14 26.33 18.07 -0.27
C PRO A 14 26.05 17.07 -1.40
N ARG A 15 26.80 17.16 -2.50
CA ARG A 15 26.67 16.24 -3.66
C ARG A 15 26.67 14.78 -3.23
N ALA A 16 27.44 14.45 -2.19
CA ALA A 16 27.54 13.09 -1.65
C ALA A 16 26.20 12.56 -1.10
N VAL A 17 25.44 13.39 -0.39
CA VAL A 17 24.12 12.99 0.17
C VAL A 17 23.14 12.73 -0.97
N ARG A 18 23.06 13.63 -1.95
CA ARG A 18 22.20 13.46 -3.12
C ARG A 18 22.54 12.19 -3.89
N SER A 19 23.83 11.92 -4.11
CA SER A 19 24.28 10.71 -4.82
C SER A 19 23.99 9.44 -4.02
N ALA A 20 24.10 9.48 -2.68
CA ALA A 20 23.75 8.33 -1.84
C ALA A 20 22.24 8.01 -1.88
N LEU A 21 21.39 9.04 -1.84
CA LEU A 21 19.93 8.88 -2.00
C LEU A 21 19.58 8.34 -3.39
N ALA A 22 20.18 8.88 -4.46
CA ALA A 22 19.97 8.39 -5.82
C ALA A 22 20.38 6.93 -5.98
N VAL A 23 21.45 6.48 -5.33
CA VAL A 23 21.85 5.05 -5.32
C VAL A 23 20.80 4.19 -4.64
N LEU A 24 20.21 4.63 -3.50
CA LEU A 24 19.12 3.91 -2.84
C LEU A 24 17.88 3.82 -3.74
N GLU A 25 17.48 4.93 -4.35
CA GLU A 25 16.34 5.01 -5.28
C GLU A 25 16.52 4.08 -6.48
N GLU A 26 17.74 4.03 -7.05
CA GLU A 26 18.06 3.13 -8.16
C GLU A 26 17.98 1.66 -7.77
N VAL A 27 18.47 1.28 -6.57
CA VAL A 27 18.33 -0.10 -6.06
C VAL A 27 16.86 -0.48 -5.86
N VAL A 28 16.01 0.45 -5.43
CA VAL A 28 14.56 0.23 -5.32
C VAL A 28 13.94 0.04 -6.69
N ALA A 29 14.26 0.90 -7.65
CA ALA A 29 13.69 0.89 -8.99
C ALA A 29 14.10 -0.34 -9.81
N ALA A 30 15.39 -0.71 -9.74
CA ALA A 30 15.93 -1.87 -10.46
C ALA A 30 15.57 -3.22 -9.80
N GLY A 31 15.25 -3.21 -8.49
CA GLY A 31 14.94 -4.41 -7.72
C GLY A 31 16.17 -5.15 -7.19
N PRO A 32 15.93 -6.23 -6.39
CA PRO A 32 17.00 -6.99 -5.78
C PRO A 32 17.87 -7.70 -6.84
N GLY A 33 19.19 -7.64 -6.63
CA GLY A 33 20.18 -8.24 -7.54
C GLY A 33 20.85 -7.23 -8.47
N VAL A 34 20.46 -5.96 -8.46
CA VAL A 34 21.10 -4.92 -9.27
C VAL A 34 22.60 -4.81 -8.92
N THR A 35 23.44 -4.74 -9.95
CA THR A 35 24.89 -4.68 -9.81
C THR A 35 25.42 -3.25 -9.71
N ALA A 36 26.62 -3.08 -9.14
CA ALA A 36 27.29 -1.79 -9.10
C ALA A 36 27.52 -1.18 -10.48
N LYS A 37 27.72 -2.01 -11.50
CA LYS A 37 27.91 -1.58 -12.90
C LYS A 37 26.62 -0.99 -13.47
N GLU A 38 25.49 -1.63 -13.25
CA GLU A 38 24.18 -1.15 -13.69
C GLU A 38 23.80 0.16 -13.02
N ILE A 39 23.99 0.26 -11.68
CA ILE A 39 23.76 1.50 -10.92
C ILE A 39 24.66 2.64 -11.43
N SER A 40 25.96 2.36 -11.66
CA SER A 40 26.92 3.33 -12.20
C SER A 40 26.48 3.86 -13.56
N ALA A 41 25.99 2.98 -14.44
CA ALA A 41 25.50 3.34 -15.77
C ALA A 41 24.20 4.16 -15.71
N ALA A 42 23.22 3.73 -14.92
CA ALA A 42 21.93 4.40 -14.77
C ALA A 42 22.07 5.83 -14.22
N LEU A 43 22.90 6.00 -13.19
CA LEU A 43 23.10 7.29 -12.52
C LEU A 43 24.22 8.14 -13.16
N LYS A 44 24.91 7.63 -14.19
CA LYS A 44 26.08 8.29 -14.82
C LYS A 44 27.14 8.71 -13.79
N LEU A 45 27.36 7.88 -12.78
CA LEU A 45 28.38 8.09 -11.73
C LEU A 45 29.64 7.28 -12.06
N PRO A 46 30.85 7.80 -11.75
CA PRO A 46 32.06 7.00 -11.84
C PRO A 46 31.97 5.74 -10.97
N GLN A 47 32.45 4.60 -11.49
CA GLN A 47 32.39 3.31 -10.78
C GLN A 47 33.00 3.38 -9.38
N ALA A 48 34.15 4.04 -9.21
CA ALA A 48 34.81 4.20 -7.92
C ALA A 48 33.90 4.94 -6.91
N THR A 49 33.16 5.96 -7.37
CA THR A 49 32.20 6.70 -6.53
C THR A 49 31.02 5.81 -6.16
N THR A 50 30.48 5.08 -7.13
CA THR A 50 29.36 4.15 -6.92
C THR A 50 29.74 3.08 -5.89
N TYR A 51 30.90 2.43 -6.02
CA TYR A 51 31.36 1.44 -5.06
C TYR A 51 31.55 2.01 -3.65
N ARG A 52 32.09 3.24 -3.54
CA ARG A 52 32.25 3.90 -2.23
C ARG A 52 30.90 4.18 -1.57
N LEU A 53 29.90 4.65 -2.34
CA LEU A 53 28.54 4.88 -1.82
C LEU A 53 27.85 3.57 -1.45
N LEU A 54 27.96 2.53 -2.28
CA LEU A 54 27.40 1.21 -1.99
C LEU A 54 27.99 0.60 -0.72
N ASN A 55 29.31 0.66 -0.54
CA ASN A 55 29.97 0.16 0.67
C ASN A 55 29.54 0.93 1.92
N LEU A 56 29.41 2.26 1.83
CA LEU A 56 28.87 3.09 2.90
C LEU A 56 27.44 2.66 3.27
N LEU A 57 26.56 2.55 2.27
CA LEU A 57 25.16 2.19 2.49
C LEU A 57 24.99 0.75 3.00
N VAL A 58 25.89 -0.17 2.64
CA VAL A 58 25.94 -1.53 3.21
C VAL A 58 26.44 -1.49 4.66
N GLY A 59 27.48 -0.72 4.96
CA GLY A 59 27.97 -0.53 6.33
C GLY A 59 26.92 0.08 7.27
N GLU A 60 26.08 0.98 6.73
CA GLU A 60 24.97 1.60 7.45
C GLU A 60 23.67 0.77 7.40
N GLU A 61 23.70 -0.45 6.88
CA GLU A 61 22.56 -1.37 6.77
C GLU A 61 21.36 -0.85 5.91
N TYR A 62 21.55 0.20 5.13
CA TYR A 62 20.56 0.63 4.13
C TYR A 62 20.50 -0.29 2.92
N LEU A 63 21.63 -0.88 2.56
CA LEU A 63 21.72 -1.93 1.54
C LEU A 63 22.27 -3.21 2.14
N VAL A 64 22.06 -4.32 1.45
CA VAL A 64 22.68 -5.61 1.73
C VAL A 64 23.28 -6.14 0.43
N ARG A 65 24.46 -6.74 0.53
CA ARG A 65 25.07 -7.49 -0.58
C ARG A 65 24.47 -8.89 -0.60
N LEU A 66 23.99 -9.33 -1.77
CA LEU A 66 23.43 -10.67 -1.88
C LEU A 66 24.50 -11.75 -1.71
N PRO A 67 24.13 -12.99 -1.29
CA PRO A 67 25.08 -14.06 -1.00
C PRO A 67 25.98 -14.45 -2.18
N ASP A 68 25.53 -14.26 -3.42
CA ASP A 68 26.31 -14.49 -4.64
C ASP A 68 27.37 -13.40 -4.90
N LEU A 69 27.43 -12.37 -4.06
CA LEU A 69 28.31 -11.20 -4.11
C LEU A 69 28.20 -10.36 -5.39
N ARG A 70 27.21 -10.60 -6.24
CA ARG A 70 27.07 -9.94 -7.54
C ARG A 70 26.11 -8.79 -7.53
N GLY A 71 25.17 -8.72 -6.59
CA GLY A 71 24.13 -7.72 -6.55
C GLY A 71 23.86 -7.13 -5.17
N PHE A 72 23.03 -6.10 -5.16
CA PHE A 72 22.60 -5.39 -3.97
C PHE A 72 21.07 -5.46 -3.85
N ALA A 73 20.58 -5.38 -2.60
CA ALA A 73 19.18 -5.25 -2.28
C ALA A 73 19.01 -4.27 -1.11
N LEU A 74 17.77 -3.87 -0.81
CA LEU A 74 17.48 -3.07 0.37
C LEU A 74 17.86 -3.82 1.65
N GLY A 75 18.58 -3.13 2.51
CA GLY A 75 18.93 -3.59 3.85
C GLY A 75 17.79 -3.33 4.85
N ARG A 76 17.91 -3.90 6.05
CA ARG A 76 16.84 -3.81 7.07
C ARG A 76 16.58 -2.38 7.55
N ARG A 77 17.58 -1.46 7.49
CA ARG A 77 17.39 -0.07 7.89
C ARG A 77 16.55 0.70 6.87
N ALA A 78 16.80 0.48 5.57
CA ALA A 78 15.95 1.02 4.51
C ALA A 78 14.53 0.42 4.55
N ALA A 79 14.41 -0.89 4.80
CA ALA A 79 13.12 -1.54 4.97
C ALA A 79 12.29 -0.93 6.12
N ARG A 80 12.94 -0.53 7.22
CA ARG A 80 12.26 0.18 8.33
C ARG A 80 11.78 1.58 7.94
N LEU A 81 12.49 2.28 7.06
CA LEU A 81 12.05 3.58 6.54
C LEU A 81 10.91 3.43 5.53
N ALA A 82 10.92 2.32 4.78
CA ALA A 82 9.89 1.97 3.81
C ALA A 82 8.66 1.30 4.43
N LEU A 83 8.72 0.89 5.71
CA LEU A 83 7.51 0.50 6.41
C LEU A 83 6.61 1.74 6.43
N PRO A 84 5.36 1.64 5.92
CA PRO A 84 4.40 2.70 6.13
C PRO A 84 4.42 2.99 7.63
N VAL A 85 4.54 4.25 8.01
CA VAL A 85 4.26 4.66 9.37
C VAL A 85 2.79 4.29 9.56
N VAL A 86 2.54 3.12 10.18
CA VAL A 86 1.19 2.72 10.58
C VAL A 86 0.83 3.70 11.68
N THR A 87 0.34 4.85 11.25
CA THR A 87 -0.21 5.84 12.19
C THR A 87 -1.43 5.17 12.81
N THR A 88 -1.33 4.87 14.10
CA THR A 88 -2.47 4.36 14.86
C THR A 88 -3.64 5.33 14.64
N PRO A 89 -4.81 4.86 14.21
CA PRO A 89 -5.95 5.74 13.99
C PRO A 89 -6.30 6.50 15.27
N PRO A 90 -6.85 7.71 15.17
CA PRO A 90 -7.36 8.44 16.31
C PRO A 90 -8.30 7.58 17.17
N THR A 91 -8.33 7.79 18.48
CA THR A 91 -9.17 7.01 19.40
C THR A 91 -10.64 7.01 18.98
N ALA A 92 -11.16 8.14 18.47
CA ALA A 92 -12.52 8.24 17.98
C ALA A 92 -12.76 7.35 16.73
N ALA A 93 -11.81 7.26 15.81
CA ALA A 93 -11.91 6.38 14.65
C ALA A 93 -11.88 4.90 15.07
N ARG A 94 -11.00 4.54 16.00
CA ARG A 94 -10.96 3.17 16.57
C ARG A 94 -12.28 2.79 17.24
N ALA A 95 -12.93 3.71 17.97
CA ALA A 95 -14.23 3.47 18.59
C ALA A 95 -15.32 3.17 17.53
N VAL A 96 -15.28 3.81 16.36
CA VAL A 96 -16.21 3.51 15.25
C VAL A 96 -15.95 2.11 14.69
N VAL A 97 -14.69 1.72 14.50
CA VAL A 97 -14.32 0.37 14.03
C VAL A 97 -14.75 -0.69 15.04
N GLU A 98 -14.47 -0.46 16.32
CA GLU A 98 -14.85 -1.38 17.41
C GLU A 98 -16.36 -1.55 17.54
N HIS A 99 -17.12 -0.48 17.38
CA HIS A 99 -18.56 -0.55 17.33
C HIS A 99 -19.05 -1.48 16.20
N LEU A 100 -18.48 -1.35 14.99
CA LEU A 100 -18.82 -2.23 13.87
C LEU A 100 -18.45 -3.69 14.15
N ARG A 101 -17.29 -3.97 14.79
CA ARG A 101 -16.89 -5.32 15.23
C ARG A 101 -17.94 -5.95 16.14
N GLY A 102 -18.54 -5.16 17.05
CA GLY A 102 -19.62 -5.63 17.92
C GLY A 102 -20.93 -5.97 17.21
N LEU A 103 -21.17 -5.44 16.02
CA LEU A 103 -22.40 -5.65 15.24
C LEU A 103 -22.31 -6.80 14.24
N VAL A 104 -21.10 -7.19 13.84
CA VAL A 104 -20.89 -8.19 12.79
C VAL A 104 -20.05 -9.37 13.27
N ARG A 105 -20.20 -10.52 12.61
CA ARG A 105 -19.38 -11.71 12.86
C ARG A 105 -18.32 -11.89 11.76
N TRP A 106 -17.77 -10.76 11.29
CA TRP A 106 -16.80 -10.68 10.22
C TRP A 106 -15.55 -9.99 10.74
N GLY A 107 -14.39 -10.30 10.17
CA GLY A 107 -13.20 -9.54 10.46
C GLY A 107 -13.33 -8.11 9.94
N VAL A 108 -13.18 -7.10 10.81
CA VAL A 108 -13.29 -5.68 10.44
C VAL A 108 -11.90 -5.06 10.44
N HIS A 109 -11.48 -4.53 9.29
CA HIS A 109 -10.15 -3.95 9.12
C HIS A 109 -10.25 -2.53 8.58
N LEU A 110 -9.43 -1.63 9.14
CA LEU A 110 -9.24 -0.28 8.63
C LEU A 110 -7.86 -0.18 7.99
N ALA A 111 -7.80 0.32 6.76
CA ALA A 111 -6.56 0.61 6.06
C ALA A 111 -6.45 2.09 5.70
N SER A 112 -5.25 2.66 5.76
CA SER A 112 -4.92 4.00 5.25
C SER A 112 -4.35 3.90 3.85
N PHE A 113 -4.60 4.92 3.02
CA PHE A 113 -4.06 5.09 1.67
C PHE A 113 -3.18 6.34 1.52
N THR A 114 -2.93 7.05 2.61
CA THR A 114 -2.21 8.35 2.61
C THR A 114 -0.81 8.30 2.01
N THR A 115 -0.17 7.14 1.97
CA THR A 115 1.14 6.93 1.36
C THR A 115 1.08 6.43 -0.10
N GLY A 116 -0.12 6.36 -0.70
CA GLY A 116 -0.31 5.76 -2.02
C GLY A 116 -0.20 4.23 -2.02
N GLN A 117 -0.21 3.60 -0.84
CA GLN A 117 -0.17 2.16 -0.64
C GLN A 117 -1.24 1.75 0.37
N VAL A 118 -1.59 0.46 0.38
CA VAL A 118 -2.50 -0.10 1.38
C VAL A 118 -1.73 -0.36 2.67
N ALA A 119 -2.02 0.41 3.72
CA ALA A 119 -1.46 0.20 5.05
C ALA A 119 -2.57 -0.16 6.04
N LEU A 120 -2.58 -1.39 6.56
CA LEU A 120 -3.54 -1.79 7.60
C LEU A 120 -3.20 -1.06 8.90
N VAL A 121 -4.06 -0.14 9.34
CA VAL A 121 -3.84 0.72 10.51
C VAL A 121 -4.64 0.26 11.74
N ASP A 122 -5.71 -0.51 11.55
CA ASP A 122 -6.48 -1.16 12.61
C ASP A 122 -6.99 -2.53 12.10
N PRO A 123 -6.11 -3.55 12.09
CA PRO A 123 -6.51 -4.93 11.79
C PRO A 123 -7.34 -5.51 12.94
N ASP A 124 -8.34 -6.33 12.62
CA ASP A 124 -9.13 -7.03 13.62
C ASP A 124 -8.26 -8.04 14.40
N PRO A 125 -8.18 -7.93 15.73
CA PRO A 125 -7.37 -8.83 16.54
C PRO A 125 -7.95 -10.26 16.62
N ASP A 126 -9.28 -10.40 16.59
CA ASP A 126 -9.96 -11.69 16.69
C ASP A 126 -10.05 -12.41 15.35
N HIS A 127 -10.03 -11.65 14.26
CA HIS A 127 -10.07 -12.15 12.88
C HIS A 127 -8.91 -11.55 12.05
N PRO A 128 -7.67 -11.87 12.37
CA PRO A 128 -6.53 -11.22 11.72
C PRO A 128 -6.51 -11.45 10.20
N PRO A 129 -6.07 -10.46 9.43
CA PRO A 129 -5.95 -10.58 7.98
C PRO A 129 -4.94 -11.69 7.64
N ALA A 130 -5.28 -12.56 6.67
CA ALA A 130 -4.48 -13.74 6.36
C ALA A 130 -3.06 -13.39 5.87
N GLU A 131 -2.94 -12.32 5.06
CA GLU A 131 -1.70 -12.01 4.34
C GLU A 131 -1.47 -10.48 4.24
N PRO A 132 -1.18 -9.79 5.37
CA PRO A 132 -1.06 -8.32 5.38
C PRO A 132 -0.04 -7.76 4.39
N THR A 133 1.10 -8.43 4.24
CA THR A 133 2.17 -8.03 3.32
C THR A 133 1.77 -8.20 1.85
N LEU A 134 1.00 -9.22 1.52
CA LEU A 134 0.51 -9.44 0.15
C LEU A 134 -0.56 -8.42 -0.23
N ILE A 135 -1.42 -8.02 0.71
CA ILE A 135 -2.44 -6.97 0.51
C ILE A 135 -1.77 -5.66 0.08
N ALA A 136 -0.68 -5.26 0.75
CA ALA A 136 0.07 -4.06 0.40
C ALA A 136 0.82 -4.19 -0.94
N ARG A 137 1.44 -5.35 -1.19
CA ARG A 137 2.31 -5.57 -2.34
C ARG A 137 1.54 -5.88 -3.63
N TYR A 138 0.38 -6.54 -3.54
CA TYR A 138 -0.42 -6.98 -4.69
C TYR A 138 -1.86 -6.49 -4.60
N PRO A 139 -2.08 -5.18 -4.77
CA PRO A 139 -3.38 -4.56 -4.54
C PRO A 139 -4.48 -5.10 -5.46
N HIS A 140 -4.15 -5.62 -6.65
CA HIS A 140 -5.14 -6.18 -7.58
C HIS A 140 -5.91 -7.38 -7.00
N ALA A 141 -5.30 -8.14 -6.08
CA ALA A 141 -5.89 -9.35 -5.50
C ALA A 141 -6.61 -9.11 -4.16
N SER A 142 -6.77 -7.87 -3.71
CA SER A 142 -7.44 -7.53 -2.46
C SER A 142 -8.52 -6.48 -2.64
N ALA A 143 -9.60 -6.52 -1.85
CA ALA A 143 -10.67 -5.53 -1.92
C ALA A 143 -10.18 -4.12 -1.57
N LEU A 144 -9.36 -3.97 -0.51
CA LEU A 144 -8.73 -2.70 -0.14
C LEU A 144 -7.81 -2.18 -1.25
N GLY A 145 -7.04 -3.06 -1.87
CA GLY A 145 -6.19 -2.69 -2.98
C GLY A 145 -6.97 -2.26 -4.22
N LYS A 146 -8.10 -2.92 -4.52
CA LYS A 146 -8.98 -2.52 -5.63
C LYS A 146 -9.61 -1.13 -5.41
N LEU A 147 -9.92 -0.73 -4.16
CA LEU A 147 -10.31 0.65 -3.85
C LEU A 147 -9.21 1.64 -4.22
N LEU A 148 -7.97 1.35 -3.80
CA LEU A 148 -6.81 2.20 -4.12
C LEU A 148 -6.59 2.29 -5.64
N LEU A 149 -6.64 1.16 -6.35
CA LEU A 149 -6.42 1.12 -7.80
C LEU A 149 -7.53 1.84 -8.57
N ALA A 150 -8.79 1.72 -8.14
CA ALA A 150 -9.93 2.38 -8.77
C ALA A 150 -9.91 3.92 -8.61
N ASP A 151 -9.18 4.43 -7.63
CA ASP A 151 -8.99 5.87 -7.39
C ASP A 151 -7.79 6.45 -8.17
N GLN A 152 -6.97 5.60 -8.83
CA GLN A 152 -5.82 6.05 -9.60
C GLN A 152 -6.19 6.42 -11.04
N PRO A 153 -5.61 7.49 -11.62
CA PRO A 153 -5.78 7.81 -13.04
C PRO A 153 -5.25 6.68 -13.95
N ASP A 154 -4.15 6.03 -13.54
CA ASP A 154 -3.57 4.86 -14.19
C ASP A 154 -3.14 3.85 -13.13
N TRP A 155 -3.96 2.85 -12.90
CA TRP A 155 -3.67 1.80 -11.93
C TRP A 155 -2.45 0.94 -12.29
N ARG A 156 -2.08 0.89 -13.59
CA ARG A 156 -0.93 0.10 -14.07
C ARG A 156 0.39 0.66 -13.56
N ALA A 157 0.45 1.96 -13.28
CA ALA A 157 1.62 2.58 -12.64
C ALA A 157 1.82 2.07 -11.21
N VAL A 158 0.74 1.74 -10.50
CA VAL A 158 0.75 1.27 -9.10
C VAL A 158 0.89 -0.26 -9.02
N SER A 159 0.21 -1.01 -9.91
CA SER A 159 0.19 -2.49 -9.89
C SER A 159 0.65 -3.04 -11.24
N ARG A 160 1.97 -3.18 -11.40
CA ARG A 160 2.59 -3.68 -12.65
C ARG A 160 2.59 -5.20 -12.74
N ASP A 161 2.62 -5.89 -11.61
CA ASP A 161 2.67 -7.35 -11.51
C ASP A 161 1.31 -7.87 -11.02
N LEU A 162 0.56 -8.51 -11.93
CA LEU A 162 -0.70 -9.18 -11.63
C LEU A 162 -0.44 -10.66 -11.29
N ARG A 163 0.27 -10.89 -10.20
CA ARG A 163 0.64 -12.24 -9.76
C ARG A 163 -0.60 -13.06 -9.40
N ARG A 164 -0.63 -14.30 -9.89
CA ARG A 164 -1.66 -15.30 -9.53
C ARG A 164 -1.34 -15.95 -8.18
N PHE A 165 -2.32 -15.97 -7.28
CA PHE A 165 -2.25 -16.63 -5.97
C PHE A 165 -3.17 -17.86 -5.92
N THR A 166 -4.35 -17.75 -6.55
CA THR A 166 -5.34 -18.80 -6.66
C THR A 166 -5.89 -18.87 -8.08
N GLU A 167 -6.75 -19.82 -8.37
CA GLU A 167 -7.49 -19.87 -9.63
C GLU A 167 -8.45 -18.68 -9.83
N HIS A 168 -8.89 -18.07 -8.70
CA HIS A 168 -9.81 -16.93 -8.71
C HIS A 168 -9.09 -15.58 -8.86
N THR A 169 -7.76 -15.53 -8.73
CA THR A 169 -7.02 -14.26 -8.86
C THR A 169 -7.19 -13.68 -10.25
N VAL A 170 -7.66 -12.44 -10.33
CA VAL A 170 -7.77 -11.71 -11.59
C VAL A 170 -6.39 -11.25 -12.05
N VAL A 171 -5.89 -11.85 -13.13
CA VAL A 171 -4.57 -11.53 -13.73
C VAL A 171 -4.69 -10.97 -15.15
N ASP A 172 -5.89 -10.92 -15.69
CA ASP A 172 -6.17 -10.28 -16.97
C ASP A 172 -6.46 -8.78 -16.76
N ALA A 173 -5.72 -7.93 -17.46
CA ALA A 173 -5.80 -6.48 -17.30
C ALA A 173 -7.17 -5.91 -17.71
N VAL A 174 -7.83 -6.51 -18.72
CA VAL A 174 -9.15 -6.06 -19.18
C VAL A 174 -10.24 -6.46 -18.18
N ALA A 175 -10.12 -7.65 -17.59
CA ALA A 175 -11.01 -8.09 -16.54
C ALA A 175 -10.86 -7.23 -15.27
N LEU A 176 -9.62 -6.86 -14.93
CA LEU A 176 -9.35 -5.96 -13.80
C LEU A 176 -9.89 -4.57 -14.08
N ASP A 177 -9.69 -3.99 -15.27
CA ASP A 177 -10.26 -2.68 -15.65
C ASP A 177 -11.77 -2.64 -15.45
N ARG A 178 -12.49 -3.70 -15.87
CA ARG A 178 -13.94 -3.80 -15.66
C ARG A 178 -14.32 -3.80 -14.18
N GLN A 179 -13.58 -4.55 -13.36
CA GLN A 179 -13.82 -4.56 -11.92
C GLN A 179 -13.55 -3.19 -11.29
N LEU A 180 -12.44 -2.53 -11.64
CA LEU A 180 -12.09 -1.22 -11.10
C LEU A 180 -13.10 -0.13 -11.53
N THR A 181 -13.60 -0.19 -12.76
CA THR A 181 -14.68 0.70 -13.23
C THR A 181 -15.95 0.51 -12.40
N ALA A 182 -16.33 -0.73 -12.10
CA ALA A 182 -17.47 -1.01 -11.24
C ALA A 182 -17.24 -0.53 -9.80
N VAL A 183 -16.02 -0.69 -9.25
CA VAL A 183 -15.64 -0.19 -7.93
C VAL A 183 -15.73 1.34 -7.89
N ALA A 184 -15.23 2.05 -8.90
CA ALA A 184 -15.32 3.50 -9.00
C ALA A 184 -16.77 4.00 -9.03
N ALA A 185 -17.65 3.29 -9.76
CA ALA A 185 -19.07 3.64 -9.90
C ALA A 185 -19.89 3.36 -8.64
N THR A 186 -19.61 2.24 -7.94
CA THR A 186 -20.42 1.78 -6.80
C THR A 186 -19.85 2.11 -5.43
N GLY A 187 -18.55 2.42 -5.34
CA GLY A 187 -17.83 2.56 -4.07
C GLY A 187 -17.73 1.24 -3.29
N LEU A 188 -17.92 0.08 -3.94
CA LEU A 188 -17.86 -1.22 -3.30
C LEU A 188 -16.84 -2.10 -4.03
N ALA A 189 -15.74 -2.41 -3.36
CA ALA A 189 -14.77 -3.38 -3.84
C ALA A 189 -14.98 -4.74 -3.18
N ARG A 190 -14.70 -5.81 -3.92
CA ARG A 190 -14.73 -7.18 -3.40
C ARG A 190 -13.65 -8.04 -4.03
N GLN A 191 -13.25 -9.04 -3.27
CA GLN A 191 -12.46 -10.17 -3.74
C GLN A 191 -13.02 -11.46 -3.13
N CYS A 192 -13.15 -12.50 -3.92
CA CYS A 192 -13.70 -13.80 -3.52
C CYS A 192 -12.66 -14.87 -3.83
N GLY A 193 -11.89 -15.28 -2.81
CA GLY A 193 -10.89 -16.33 -2.97
C GLY A 193 -9.63 -15.92 -3.74
N GLU A 194 -9.37 -14.63 -4.02
CA GLU A 194 -8.29 -14.20 -4.90
C GLU A 194 -6.89 -14.28 -4.27
N LEU A 195 -6.73 -13.96 -2.97
CA LEU A 195 -5.48 -14.15 -2.22
C LEU A 195 -5.41 -15.53 -1.57
N ARG A 196 -6.54 -16.00 -1.06
CA ARG A 196 -6.71 -17.33 -0.45
C ARG A 196 -8.07 -17.88 -0.83
N PRO A 197 -8.16 -19.16 -1.23
CA PRO A 197 -9.42 -19.74 -1.72
C PRO A 197 -10.56 -19.70 -0.68
N ASP A 198 -10.21 -19.81 0.60
CA ASP A 198 -11.12 -19.85 1.75
C ASP A 198 -11.51 -18.48 2.32
N ARG A 199 -11.07 -17.38 1.71
CA ARG A 199 -11.27 -16.01 2.21
C ARG A 199 -11.83 -15.08 1.15
N GLY A 200 -12.82 -14.30 1.58
CA GLY A 200 -13.38 -13.19 0.83
C GLY A 200 -13.28 -11.87 1.61
N CYS A 201 -13.40 -10.76 0.92
CA CYS A 201 -13.38 -9.44 1.53
C CYS A 201 -14.24 -8.45 0.73
N LEU A 202 -15.05 -7.66 1.45
CA LEU A 202 -15.73 -6.45 0.97
C LEU A 202 -14.98 -5.23 1.48
N ALA A 203 -14.92 -4.15 0.71
CA ALA A 203 -14.36 -2.90 1.18
C ALA A 203 -15.09 -1.70 0.58
N VAL A 204 -15.22 -0.64 1.39
CA VAL A 204 -15.77 0.66 0.98
C VAL A 204 -14.75 1.76 1.23
N PRO A 205 -14.75 2.84 0.43
CA PRO A 205 -13.84 3.96 0.61
C PRO A 205 -14.26 4.82 1.79
N VAL A 206 -13.28 5.32 2.54
CA VAL A 206 -13.43 6.46 3.44
C VAL A 206 -12.79 7.66 2.75
N ARG A 207 -13.60 8.68 2.46
CA ARG A 207 -13.16 9.88 1.75
C ARG A 207 -13.06 11.06 2.69
N GLY A 208 -12.03 11.88 2.52
CA GLY A 208 -11.85 13.11 3.29
C GLY A 208 -12.97 14.11 3.06
N PRO A 209 -13.49 14.76 4.11
CA PRO A 209 -14.55 15.75 4.00
C PRO A 209 -14.08 16.96 3.18
N GLY A 210 -14.92 17.43 2.26
CA GLY A 210 -14.66 18.59 1.42
C GLY A 210 -13.74 18.33 0.21
N THR A 211 -12.75 17.46 0.33
CA THR A 211 -11.83 17.13 -0.78
C THR A 211 -12.29 15.96 -1.63
N GLY A 212 -13.08 15.04 -1.05
CA GLY A 212 -13.44 13.78 -1.68
C GLY A 212 -12.27 12.82 -1.91
N ALA A 213 -11.06 13.17 -1.43
CA ALA A 213 -9.87 12.33 -1.59
C ALA A 213 -10.03 11.00 -0.84
N LEU A 214 -9.57 9.91 -1.44
CA LEU A 214 -9.54 8.60 -0.79
C LEU A 214 -8.45 8.59 0.29
N VAL A 215 -8.83 8.57 1.58
CA VAL A 215 -7.90 8.61 2.72
C VAL A 215 -7.75 7.25 3.39
N ALA A 216 -8.82 6.45 3.41
CA ALA A 216 -8.83 5.13 4.03
C ALA A 216 -9.81 4.18 3.36
N GLY A 217 -9.76 2.90 3.72
CA GLY A 217 -10.72 1.88 3.34
C GLY A 217 -11.17 1.08 4.55
N LEU A 218 -12.48 0.90 4.71
CA LEU A 218 -13.08 0.04 5.72
C LEU A 218 -13.48 -1.28 5.08
N ALA A 219 -13.03 -2.40 5.63
CA ALA A 219 -13.21 -3.72 5.04
C ALA A 219 -13.82 -4.73 5.99
N LEU A 220 -14.63 -5.64 5.44
CA LEU A 220 -15.20 -6.82 6.08
C LEU A 220 -14.63 -8.08 5.43
N ALA A 221 -13.93 -8.90 6.22
CA ALA A 221 -13.37 -10.18 5.78
C ALA A 221 -14.23 -11.35 6.28
N GLY A 222 -14.58 -12.26 5.39
CA GLY A 222 -15.43 -13.41 5.70
C GLY A 222 -15.35 -14.52 4.64
N PRO A 223 -16.29 -15.46 4.66
CA PRO A 223 -16.36 -16.54 3.68
C PRO A 223 -16.59 -15.99 2.26
N PRO A 224 -15.94 -16.55 1.23
CA PRO A 224 -16.01 -16.03 -0.14
C PRO A 224 -17.40 -16.08 -0.76
N ASP A 225 -18.22 -17.09 -0.46
CA ASP A 225 -19.62 -17.21 -0.89
C ASP A 225 -20.50 -16.05 -0.38
N ARG A 226 -20.28 -15.65 0.86
CA ARG A 226 -20.99 -14.51 1.48
C ARG A 226 -20.55 -13.16 0.92
N VAL A 227 -19.31 -13.08 0.41
CA VAL A 227 -18.76 -11.88 -0.22
C VAL A 227 -19.22 -11.75 -1.67
N ALA A 228 -19.43 -12.87 -2.36
CA ALA A 228 -19.90 -12.90 -3.75
C ALA A 228 -21.30 -12.25 -3.87
N GLU A 229 -22.19 -12.56 -2.93
CA GLU A 229 -23.57 -12.03 -2.85
C GLU A 229 -23.81 -11.43 -1.45
N PRO A 230 -23.27 -10.21 -1.21
CA PRO A 230 -23.40 -9.58 0.10
C PRO A 230 -24.84 -9.12 0.33
N ASN A 231 -25.34 -9.32 1.55
CA ASN A 231 -26.60 -8.73 2.00
C ASN A 231 -26.52 -7.20 1.92
N GLU A 232 -27.55 -6.56 1.38
CA GLU A 232 -27.65 -5.11 1.24
C GLU A 232 -27.54 -4.39 2.60
N GLU A 233 -28.12 -4.95 3.67
CA GLU A 233 -28.04 -4.39 5.02
C GLU A 233 -26.59 -4.37 5.53
N LEU A 234 -25.78 -5.41 5.22
CA LEU A 234 -24.37 -5.46 5.60
C LEU A 234 -23.57 -4.40 4.85
N VAL A 235 -23.84 -4.20 3.56
CA VAL A 235 -23.19 -3.16 2.75
C VAL A 235 -23.59 -1.77 3.24
N ALA A 236 -24.86 -1.55 3.56
CA ALA A 236 -25.34 -0.29 4.13
C ALA A 236 -24.68 0.03 5.47
N LEU A 237 -24.58 -0.96 6.36
CA LEU A 237 -23.92 -0.83 7.66
C LEU A 237 -22.44 -0.47 7.50
N LEU A 238 -21.75 -1.11 6.53
CA LEU A 238 -20.35 -0.83 6.25
C LEU A 238 -20.16 0.61 5.75
N ARG A 239 -21.04 1.09 4.86
CA ARG A 239 -21.03 2.47 4.34
C ARG A 239 -21.31 3.50 5.42
N GLU A 240 -22.29 3.26 6.28
CA GLU A 240 -22.61 4.14 7.42
C GLU A 240 -21.37 4.35 8.30
N HIS A 241 -20.65 3.27 8.62
CA HIS A 241 -19.45 3.37 9.45
C HIS A 241 -18.30 4.06 8.70
N ALA A 242 -18.17 3.88 7.39
CA ALA A 242 -17.20 4.62 6.57
C ALA A 242 -17.49 6.13 6.55
N GLU A 243 -18.76 6.53 6.48
CA GLU A 243 -19.17 7.93 6.58
C GLU A 243 -18.84 8.53 7.95
N ARG A 244 -19.04 7.77 9.04
CA ARG A 244 -18.66 8.19 10.40
C ARG A 244 -17.14 8.32 10.58
N LEU A 245 -16.34 7.54 9.85
CA LEU A 245 -14.89 7.63 9.85
C LEU A 245 -14.36 8.84 9.08
N SER A 246 -15.08 9.31 8.06
CA SER A 246 -14.67 10.41 7.18
C SER A 246 -14.13 11.64 7.93
N PRO A 247 -14.85 12.26 8.87
CA PRO A 247 -14.36 13.45 9.59
C PRO A 247 -13.25 13.15 10.61
N LEU A 248 -12.97 11.87 10.90
CA LEU A 248 -12.01 11.45 11.92
C LEU A 248 -10.63 11.10 11.35
N LEU A 249 -10.53 10.91 10.03
CA LEU A 249 -9.33 10.44 9.33
C LEU A 249 -8.79 11.46 8.30
N ALA A 250 -9.37 12.66 8.26
CA ALA A 250 -9.01 13.74 7.35
C ALA A 250 -7.80 14.54 7.83
#